data_2a536fd948c49517f2b9d87bccd326e9
#
_entry.id   2a536fd948c49517f2b9d87bccd326e9
#
_cell.length_a   1.000
_cell.length_b   1.000
_cell.length_c   1.000
_cell.angle_alpha   90.00
_cell.angle_beta   90.00
_cell.angle_gamma   90.00
#
_symmetry.space_group_name_H-M   'P 1'
#
loop_
_entity.id
_entity.type
_entity.pdbx_description
1 polymer ?
#
loop_
_entity_poly.entity_id
_entity_poly.type
_entity_poly.pdbx_seq_one_letter_code
_entity_poly.pdbx_strand_id
1 'polypeptide(L)'
;MNKFLLGLCLLLSMVSFSQDTKIFVGEIKNSIKIGSLAGNKNLVLGIKNIAEEAIMDKGYILVGSNDSTYKISFEVVYFDVMQTSAGISVFHKNDNETIIRIKGVLTKGGKKIKEFVATGKSSEISTSTMIIDEGGGFNQASARSALKKTIINVIETLL
;
A
#
# COMPACT_ATOMS: atom_id res chain seq x y z
N MET A 1 -53.00 -9.99 7.86
CA MET A 1 -52.29 -8.90 8.57
C MET A 1 -50.81 -9.20 8.89
N ASN A 2 -50.26 -10.35 8.51
CA ASN A 2 -48.90 -10.76 8.93
C ASN A 2 -47.79 -10.60 7.86
N LYS A 3 -48.15 -10.30 6.62
CA LYS A 3 -47.14 -10.14 5.56
C LYS A 3 -46.45 -8.76 5.55
N PHE A 4 -47.11 -7.74 6.07
CA PHE A 4 -46.57 -6.38 6.18
C PHE A 4 -45.55 -6.26 7.33
N LEU A 5 -45.74 -7.00 8.39
CA LEU A 5 -44.81 -7.01 9.54
C LEU A 5 -43.49 -7.69 9.20
N LEU A 6 -43.54 -8.77 8.38
CA LEU A 6 -42.32 -9.48 7.94
C LEU A 6 -41.46 -8.63 7.01
N GLY A 7 -42.08 -7.82 6.13
CA GLY A 7 -41.37 -6.88 5.26
C GLY A 7 -40.68 -5.75 6.02
N LEU A 8 -41.29 -5.27 7.11
CA LEU A 8 -40.72 -4.21 7.94
C LEU A 8 -39.53 -4.70 8.78
N CYS A 9 -39.58 -5.95 9.26
CA CYS A 9 -38.42 -6.55 9.97
C CYS A 9 -37.24 -6.81 9.04
N LEU A 10 -37.45 -7.15 7.76
CA LEU A 10 -36.39 -7.32 6.77
C LEU A 10 -35.73 -6.01 6.37
N LEU A 11 -36.48 -4.91 6.34
CA LEU A 11 -35.94 -3.57 6.07
C LEU A 11 -35.13 -3.00 7.26
N LEU A 12 -35.48 -3.35 8.48
CA LEU A 12 -34.75 -2.93 9.68
C LEU A 12 -33.43 -3.69 9.89
N SER A 13 -33.28 -4.88 9.31
CA SER A 13 -32.02 -5.64 9.38
C SER A 13 -30.93 -5.14 8.43
N MET A 14 -31.27 -4.21 7.52
CA MET A 14 -30.29 -3.57 6.61
C MET A 14 -29.71 -2.27 7.16
N VAL A 15 -30.04 -1.87 8.38
CA VAL A 15 -29.27 -0.85 9.09
C VAL A 15 -27.99 -1.54 9.56
N SER A 16 -27.04 -1.70 8.64
CA SER A 16 -25.66 -1.99 9.00
C SER A 16 -25.24 -0.87 9.95
N PHE A 17 -25.16 -1.19 11.24
CA PHE A 17 -24.42 -0.36 12.16
C PHE A 17 -22.99 -0.36 11.63
N SER A 18 -22.65 0.66 10.86
CA SER A 18 -21.27 1.08 10.67
C SER A 18 -20.78 1.38 12.08
N GLN A 19 -20.24 0.35 12.76
CA GLN A 19 -19.49 0.59 13.98
C GLN A 19 -18.39 1.53 13.55
N ASP A 20 -18.35 2.73 14.12
CA ASP A 20 -17.28 3.72 13.96
C ASP A 20 -15.97 3.08 14.41
N THR A 21 -15.41 2.23 13.55
CA THR A 21 -14.20 1.47 13.86
C THR A 21 -13.03 2.42 13.85
N LYS A 22 -12.48 2.65 15.04
CA LYS A 22 -11.37 3.56 15.28
C LYS A 22 -10.05 2.86 15.02
N ILE A 23 -9.27 3.39 14.09
CA ILE A 23 -7.99 2.82 13.68
C ILE A 23 -6.88 3.82 13.92
N PHE A 24 -5.77 3.34 14.43
CA PHE A 24 -4.51 4.05 14.57
C PHE A 24 -3.47 3.48 13.61
N VAL A 25 -2.84 4.35 12.81
CA VAL A 25 -1.65 3.97 12.03
C VAL A 25 -0.44 4.04 12.96
N GLY A 26 0.03 2.86 13.34
CA GLY A 26 1.10 2.70 14.31
C GLY A 26 2.49 2.85 13.73
N GLU A 27 3.42 2.04 14.25
CA GLU A 27 4.81 2.08 13.83
C GLU A 27 4.98 1.66 12.36
N ILE A 28 5.84 2.39 11.67
CA ILE A 28 6.28 2.06 10.31
C ILE A 28 7.78 1.80 10.36
N LYS A 29 8.16 0.54 10.17
CA LYS A 29 9.55 0.11 10.16
C LYS A 29 10.09 0.08 8.75
N ASN A 30 11.32 0.57 8.60
CA ASN A 30 12.07 0.47 7.38
C ASN A 30 13.17 -0.60 7.54
N SER A 31 12.81 -1.86 7.27
CA SER A 31 13.71 -3.01 7.38
C SER A 31 14.31 -3.40 6.02
N ILE A 32 14.54 -2.41 5.16
CA ILE A 32 14.89 -2.67 3.75
C ILE A 32 16.27 -3.28 3.61
N LYS A 33 16.32 -4.39 2.87
CA LYS A 33 17.46 -4.67 2.00
C LYS A 33 17.26 -3.83 0.74
N ILE A 34 18.04 -2.79 0.60
CA ILE A 34 17.96 -1.87 -0.53
C ILE A 34 18.63 -2.54 -1.73
N GLY A 35 17.92 -2.60 -2.85
CA GLY A 35 18.50 -2.98 -4.13
C GLY A 35 19.49 -1.92 -4.62
N SER A 36 20.40 -2.31 -5.50
CA SER A 36 21.50 -1.47 -5.97
C SER A 36 21.06 -0.15 -6.62
N LEU A 37 19.90 -0.12 -7.27
CA LEU A 37 19.37 1.05 -8.00
C LEU A 37 18.41 1.92 -7.16
N ALA A 38 17.85 1.39 -6.09
CA ALA A 38 16.89 2.13 -5.27
C ALA A 38 17.50 3.22 -4.40
N GLY A 39 18.78 3.10 -4.07
CA GLY A 39 19.47 4.03 -3.17
C GLY A 39 18.88 4.04 -1.76
N ASN A 40 19.37 4.93 -0.89
CA ASN A 40 18.89 5.04 0.49
C ASN A 40 17.65 5.96 0.57
N LYS A 41 16.46 5.42 0.28
CA LYS A 41 15.20 6.17 0.30
C LYS A 41 14.38 5.88 1.56
N ASN A 42 13.94 6.94 2.23
CA ASN A 42 13.05 6.81 3.38
C ASN A 42 11.58 6.85 2.89
N LEU A 43 10.89 5.72 2.97
CA LEU A 43 9.50 5.58 2.53
C LEU A 43 8.48 5.78 3.66
N VAL A 44 8.92 5.97 4.91
CA VAL A 44 8.06 5.98 6.11
C VAL A 44 6.93 6.99 6.00
N LEU A 45 7.26 8.24 5.64
CA LEU A 45 6.25 9.30 5.52
C LEU A 45 5.24 9.03 4.41
N GLY A 46 5.72 8.52 3.27
CA GLY A 46 4.86 8.16 2.14
C GLY A 46 3.89 7.03 2.50
N ILE A 47 4.35 6.02 3.24
CA ILE A 47 3.52 4.90 3.71
C ILE A 47 2.44 5.41 4.65
N LYS A 48 2.80 6.27 5.62
CA LYS A 48 1.85 6.81 6.59
C LYS A 48 0.71 7.55 5.89
N ASN A 49 1.02 8.51 5.04
CA ASN A 49 0.02 9.33 4.36
C ASN A 49 -0.92 8.49 3.48
N ILE A 50 -0.37 7.55 2.70
CA ILE A 50 -1.18 6.66 1.85
C ILE A 50 -2.05 5.73 2.69
N ALA A 51 -1.54 5.22 3.82
CA ALA A 51 -2.30 4.34 4.70
C ALA A 51 -3.45 5.09 5.38
N GLU A 52 -3.22 6.29 5.87
CA GLU A 52 -4.25 7.13 6.46
C GLU A 52 -5.34 7.49 5.44
N GLU A 53 -4.97 7.90 4.22
CA GLU A 53 -5.90 8.15 3.12
C GLU A 53 -6.75 6.89 2.83
N ALA A 54 -6.12 5.74 2.64
CA ALA A 54 -6.83 4.50 2.30
C ALA A 54 -7.75 3.98 3.42
N ILE A 55 -7.42 4.22 4.69
CA ILE A 55 -8.26 3.88 5.83
C ILE A 55 -9.50 4.77 5.87
N MET A 56 -9.33 6.08 5.66
CA MET A 56 -10.44 7.03 5.58
C MET A 56 -11.35 6.77 4.39
N ASP A 57 -10.81 6.47 3.22
CA ASP A 57 -11.58 6.12 2.01
C ASP A 57 -12.49 4.90 2.21
N LYS A 58 -12.11 4.00 3.13
CA LYS A 58 -12.94 2.85 3.53
C LYS A 58 -13.97 3.17 4.61
N GLY A 59 -14.08 4.42 5.04
CA GLY A 59 -15.04 4.87 6.04
C GLY A 59 -14.65 4.59 7.49
N TYR A 60 -13.39 4.24 7.78
CA TYR A 60 -12.89 4.09 9.14
C TYR A 60 -12.47 5.45 9.72
N ILE A 61 -12.52 5.55 11.05
CA ILE A 61 -12.12 6.77 11.76
C ILE A 61 -10.67 6.67 12.20
N LEU A 62 -9.84 7.62 11.73
CA LEU A 62 -8.47 7.76 12.21
C LEU A 62 -8.45 8.45 13.57
N VAL A 63 -7.72 7.86 14.51
CA VAL A 63 -7.59 8.38 15.88
C VAL A 63 -6.15 8.29 16.36
N GLY A 64 -5.87 8.95 17.48
CA GLY A 64 -4.60 8.77 18.20
C GLY A 64 -4.46 7.40 18.83
N SER A 65 -3.24 7.05 19.28
CA SER A 65 -2.92 5.74 19.84
C SER A 65 -3.79 5.33 21.04
N ASN A 66 -4.19 6.28 21.85
CA ASN A 66 -4.94 6.02 23.09
C ASN A 66 -6.42 5.72 22.87
N ASP A 67 -6.97 6.18 21.72
CA ASP A 67 -8.40 6.11 21.42
C ASP A 67 -8.73 5.02 20.41
N SER A 68 -7.73 4.28 19.95
CA SER A 68 -7.88 3.30 18.87
C SER A 68 -8.42 1.97 19.38
N THR A 69 -9.39 1.40 18.62
CA THR A 69 -9.81 0.02 18.78
C THR A 69 -8.83 -0.95 18.12
N TYR A 70 -8.31 -0.54 16.98
CA TYR A 70 -7.34 -1.30 16.19
C TYR A 70 -6.11 -0.46 15.88
N LYS A 71 -4.96 -1.14 15.81
CA LYS A 71 -3.70 -0.54 15.35
C LYS A 71 -3.19 -1.31 14.15
N ILE A 72 -2.85 -0.59 13.08
CA ILE A 72 -2.16 -1.15 11.91
C ILE A 72 -0.72 -0.64 11.92
N SER A 73 0.22 -1.56 11.86
CA SER A 73 1.66 -1.27 11.72
C SER A 73 2.16 -1.78 10.40
N PHE A 74 3.16 -1.10 9.82
CA PHE A 74 3.73 -1.46 8.53
C PHE A 74 5.24 -1.71 8.66
N GLU A 75 5.74 -2.62 7.85
CA GLU A 75 7.17 -2.89 7.71
C GLU A 75 7.51 -3.01 6.23
N VAL A 76 8.42 -2.16 5.75
CA VAL A 76 8.96 -2.31 4.40
C VAL A 76 10.02 -3.40 4.44
N VAL A 77 9.72 -4.52 3.79
CA VAL A 77 10.59 -5.70 3.80
C VAL A 77 11.44 -5.84 2.56
N TYR A 78 11.05 -5.16 1.47
CA TYR A 78 11.81 -5.13 0.22
C TYR A 78 11.47 -3.90 -0.61
N PHE A 79 12.47 -3.32 -1.23
CA PHE A 79 12.35 -2.25 -2.21
C PHE A 79 13.52 -2.33 -3.19
N ASP A 80 13.21 -2.40 -4.48
CA ASP A 80 14.22 -2.38 -5.53
C ASP A 80 13.68 -1.79 -6.83
N VAL A 81 14.60 -1.36 -7.69
CA VAL A 81 14.32 -0.95 -9.05
C VAL A 81 15.09 -1.89 -9.97
N MET A 82 14.38 -2.69 -10.72
CA MET A 82 14.96 -3.57 -11.73
C MET A 82 14.98 -2.84 -13.07
N GLN A 83 16.12 -2.87 -13.73
CA GLN A 83 16.28 -2.31 -15.07
C GLN A 83 16.53 -3.44 -16.06
N THR A 84 15.74 -3.45 -17.11
CA THR A 84 15.96 -4.32 -18.27
C THR A 84 16.14 -3.44 -19.49
N SER A 85 17.27 -3.54 -20.15
CA SER A 85 17.54 -2.86 -21.40
C SER A 85 17.58 -3.83 -22.57
N ALA A 86 16.89 -3.49 -23.65
CA ALA A 86 16.97 -4.19 -24.91
C ALA A 86 17.23 -3.18 -26.02
N GLY A 87 18.21 -3.45 -26.88
CA GLY A 87 18.56 -2.56 -27.99
C GLY A 87 18.86 -3.33 -29.27
N ILE A 88 18.42 -2.79 -30.40
CA ILE A 88 18.78 -3.23 -31.74
C ILE A 88 19.29 -2.01 -32.49
N SER A 89 20.60 -2.00 -32.78
CA SER A 89 21.27 -0.90 -33.48
C SER A 89 21.12 0.44 -32.73
N VAL A 90 20.44 1.44 -33.31
CA VAL A 90 20.26 2.78 -32.75
C VAL A 90 19.03 2.93 -31.84
N PHE A 91 18.22 1.88 -31.72
CA PHE A 91 17.03 1.89 -30.90
C PHE A 91 17.29 1.15 -29.58
N HIS A 92 17.09 1.87 -28.47
CA HIS A 92 17.19 1.28 -27.13
C HIS A 92 15.84 1.41 -26.43
N LYS A 93 15.42 0.32 -25.82
CA LYS A 93 14.27 0.29 -24.91
C LYS A 93 14.76 -0.04 -23.51
N ASN A 94 14.52 0.86 -22.58
CA ASN A 94 14.77 0.63 -21.17
C ASN A 94 13.43 0.42 -20.46
N ASP A 95 13.32 -0.65 -19.71
CA ASP A 95 12.16 -0.97 -18.88
C ASP A 95 12.60 -1.01 -17.42
N ASN A 96 12.06 -0.08 -16.64
CA ASN A 96 12.36 0.03 -15.22
C ASN A 96 11.15 -0.46 -14.41
N GLU A 97 11.32 -1.56 -13.71
CA GLU A 97 10.29 -2.08 -12.81
C GLU A 97 10.65 -1.75 -11.36
N THR A 98 9.81 -0.98 -10.68
CA THR A 98 9.90 -0.75 -9.24
C THR A 98 9.10 -1.81 -8.51
N ILE A 99 9.74 -2.52 -7.58
CA ILE A 99 9.11 -3.56 -6.76
C ILE A 99 9.19 -3.17 -5.29
N ILE A 100 8.04 -3.19 -4.62
CA ILE A 100 7.94 -2.90 -3.18
C ILE A 100 7.17 -4.03 -2.51
N ARG A 101 7.70 -4.52 -1.36
CA ARG A 101 6.97 -5.43 -0.47
C ARG A 101 6.78 -4.78 0.88
N ILE A 102 5.54 -4.81 1.35
CA ILE A 102 5.17 -4.27 2.65
C ILE A 102 4.41 -5.33 3.42
N LYS A 103 4.85 -5.54 4.66
CA LYS A 103 4.15 -6.34 5.64
C LYS A 103 3.27 -5.41 6.47
N GLY A 104 1.98 -5.74 6.58
CA GLY A 104 1.04 -5.09 7.47
C GLY A 104 0.65 -6.02 8.61
N VAL A 105 0.49 -5.47 9.80
CA VAL A 105 0.06 -6.19 11.00
C VAL A 105 -1.08 -5.45 11.66
N LEU A 106 -2.24 -6.11 11.78
CA LEU A 106 -3.40 -5.62 12.50
C LEU A 106 -3.37 -6.16 13.93
N THR A 107 -3.49 -5.26 14.90
CA THR A 107 -3.57 -5.60 16.33
C THR A 107 -4.81 -4.99 16.98
N LYS A 108 -5.33 -5.68 18.02
CA LYS A 108 -6.40 -5.20 18.89
C LYS A 108 -6.03 -5.46 20.34
N GLY A 109 -6.05 -4.44 21.18
CA GLY A 109 -5.64 -4.57 22.58
C GLY A 109 -4.23 -5.14 22.75
N GLY A 110 -3.30 -4.77 21.86
CA GLY A 110 -1.92 -5.27 21.86
C GLY A 110 -1.71 -6.69 21.29
N LYS A 111 -2.79 -7.42 20.99
CA LYS A 111 -2.69 -8.77 20.41
C LYS A 111 -2.77 -8.71 18.89
N LYS A 112 -1.87 -9.45 18.23
CA LYS A 112 -1.90 -9.61 16.76
C LYS A 112 -3.15 -10.38 16.34
N ILE A 113 -3.93 -9.81 15.42
CA ILE A 113 -5.14 -10.44 14.85
C ILE A 113 -4.83 -11.01 13.48
N LYS A 114 -4.17 -10.20 12.63
CA LYS A 114 -3.91 -10.55 11.24
C LYS A 114 -2.58 -9.98 10.78
N GLU A 115 -1.94 -10.68 9.87
CA GLU A 115 -0.70 -10.25 9.23
C GLU A 115 -0.80 -10.57 7.74
N PHE A 116 -0.32 -9.67 6.90
CA PHE A 116 -0.31 -9.86 5.47
C PHE A 116 0.90 -9.17 4.83
N VAL A 117 1.47 -9.79 3.80
CA VAL A 117 2.56 -9.23 3.00
C VAL A 117 2.07 -9.02 1.58
N ALA A 118 2.04 -7.77 1.14
CA ALA A 118 1.72 -7.43 -0.23
C ALA A 118 2.97 -7.07 -1.03
N THR A 119 2.91 -7.33 -2.34
CA THR A 119 3.91 -6.89 -3.32
C THR A 119 3.25 -5.97 -4.33
N GLY A 120 3.77 -4.77 -4.48
CA GLY A 120 3.38 -3.84 -5.53
C GLY A 120 4.48 -3.68 -6.56
N LYS A 121 4.08 -3.56 -7.81
CA LYS A 121 4.96 -3.35 -8.96
C LYS A 121 4.47 -2.18 -9.78
N SER A 122 5.39 -1.41 -10.31
CA SER A 122 5.11 -0.37 -11.30
C SER A 122 6.23 -0.34 -12.31
N SER A 123 5.89 -0.43 -13.58
CA SER A 123 6.84 -0.38 -14.69
C SER A 123 6.80 0.98 -15.36
N GLU A 124 7.95 1.43 -15.82
CA GLU A 124 8.10 2.58 -16.68
C GLU A 124 8.89 2.15 -17.92
N ILE A 125 8.34 2.46 -19.08
CA ILE A 125 8.97 2.15 -20.36
C ILE A 125 9.45 3.46 -20.96
N SER A 126 10.76 3.59 -21.20
CA SER A 126 11.33 4.69 -21.97
C SER A 126 11.93 4.14 -23.27
N THR A 127 11.68 4.86 -24.36
CA THR A 127 12.31 4.59 -25.67
C THR A 127 13.15 5.77 -26.07
N SER A 128 14.40 5.54 -26.43
CA SER A 128 15.28 6.59 -26.98
C SER A 128 15.93 6.14 -28.29
N THR A 129 16.14 7.11 -29.16
CA THR A 129 16.87 6.92 -30.43
C THR A 129 18.35 7.27 -30.32
N MET A 130 18.81 7.73 -29.18
CA MET A 130 20.22 8.02 -28.87
C MET A 130 20.66 7.21 -27.67
N ILE A 131 21.92 6.74 -27.70
CA ILE A 131 22.58 6.13 -26.54
C ILE A 131 22.88 7.28 -25.55
N ILE A 132 21.91 7.64 -24.76
CA ILE A 132 22.15 8.39 -23.53
C ILE A 132 22.23 7.33 -22.46
N ASP A 133 23.41 7.12 -21.92
CA ASP A 133 23.64 6.23 -20.78
C ASP A 133 23.09 6.91 -19.51
N GLU A 134 21.79 7.08 -19.48
CA GLU A 134 21.07 7.44 -18.28
C GLU A 134 20.93 6.15 -17.49
N GLY A 135 21.92 5.92 -16.62
CA GLY A 135 21.85 4.87 -15.62
C GLY A 135 20.48 4.88 -15.02
N GLY A 136 19.75 3.76 -15.11
CA GLY A 136 18.36 3.62 -14.72
C GLY A 136 18.09 4.23 -13.36
N GLY A 137 17.52 5.44 -13.38
CA GLY A 137 17.33 6.24 -12.20
C GLY A 137 16.05 5.83 -11.46
N PHE A 138 16.07 6.00 -10.15
CA PHE A 138 14.88 5.93 -9.33
C PHE A 138 13.82 6.89 -9.86
N ASN A 139 12.69 6.34 -10.36
CA ASN A 139 11.54 7.14 -10.76
C ASN A 139 10.57 7.28 -9.58
N GLN A 140 10.42 8.52 -9.11
CA GLN A 140 9.56 8.81 -7.96
C GLN A 140 8.08 8.51 -8.24
N ALA A 141 7.59 8.72 -9.45
CA ALA A 141 6.20 8.45 -9.83
C ALA A 141 5.92 6.96 -9.84
N SER A 142 6.84 6.17 -10.42
CA SER A 142 6.77 4.71 -10.45
C SER A 142 6.82 4.12 -9.03
N ALA A 143 7.75 4.59 -8.19
CA ALA A 143 7.84 4.18 -6.79
C ALA A 143 6.57 4.53 -6.00
N ARG A 144 6.00 5.73 -6.20
CA ARG A 144 4.75 6.13 -5.56
C ARG A 144 3.57 5.25 -6.00
N SER A 145 3.48 4.90 -7.28
CA SER A 145 2.45 4.03 -7.81
C SER A 145 2.54 2.61 -7.24
N ALA A 146 3.74 2.02 -7.21
CA ALA A 146 3.97 0.71 -6.60
C ALA A 146 3.64 0.73 -5.10
N LEU A 147 4.07 1.77 -4.38
CA LEU A 147 3.80 1.97 -2.97
C LEU A 147 2.29 2.06 -2.68
N LYS A 148 1.56 2.89 -3.43
CA LYS A 148 0.11 3.06 -3.27
C LYS A 148 -0.63 1.73 -3.47
N LYS A 149 -0.34 1.00 -4.54
CA LYS A 149 -0.94 -0.32 -4.82
C LYS A 149 -0.67 -1.30 -3.68
N THR A 150 0.56 -1.33 -3.16
CA THR A 150 0.95 -2.25 -2.09
C THR A 150 0.21 -1.95 -0.79
N ILE A 151 0.13 -0.69 -0.39
CA ILE A 151 -0.52 -0.28 0.86
C ILE A 151 -2.03 -0.52 0.80
N ILE A 152 -2.67 -0.15 -0.31
CA ILE A 152 -4.10 -0.41 -0.51
C ILE A 152 -4.39 -1.91 -0.37
N ASN A 153 -3.62 -2.77 -1.03
CA ASN A 153 -3.79 -4.22 -0.94
C ASN A 153 -3.60 -4.74 0.51
N VAL A 154 -2.61 -4.22 1.25
CA VAL A 154 -2.43 -4.56 2.66
C VAL A 154 -3.66 -4.18 3.48
N ILE A 155 -4.16 -2.96 3.33
CA ILE A 155 -5.31 -2.45 4.08
C ILE A 155 -6.57 -3.21 3.72
N GLU A 156 -6.82 -3.48 2.43
CA GLU A 156 -7.96 -4.27 1.95
C GLU A 156 -7.97 -5.69 2.50
N THR A 157 -6.80 -6.26 2.68
CA THR A 157 -6.68 -7.61 3.20
C THR A 157 -6.79 -7.63 4.73
N LEU A 158 -6.31 -6.60 5.44
CA LEU A 158 -6.31 -6.56 6.90
C LEU A 158 -7.67 -6.14 7.49
N LEU A 159 -8.37 -5.24 6.86
CA LEU A 159 -9.67 -4.72 7.28
C LEU A 159 -10.82 -5.35 6.50
#